data_a971d85b8ee2c47c0a2f80b3b3d05610
#
_entry.id   a971d85b8ee2c47c0a2f80b3b3d05610
#
_cell.length_a   1.000
_cell.length_b   1.000
_cell.length_c   1.000
_cell.angle_alpha   90.00
_cell.angle_beta   90.00
_cell.angle_gamma   90.00
#
_symmetry.space_group_name_H-M   'P 1'
#
loop_
_entity.id
_entity.type
_entity.pdbx_description
1 polymer ?
#
loop_
_entity_poly.entity_id
_entity_poly.type
_entity_poly.pdbx_seq_one_letter_code
_entity_poly.pdbx_strand_id
1 'polypeptide(L)' 'MAAGKFLVELEHEDDGRWIAEVVALPGVMAYGATRDEALAKAEVLALRVLADRLEHGEAIPQVTSLFEAA' A
#
# COMPACT_ATOMS: atom_id res chain seq x y z
N MET A 1 2.04 2.25 21.98
CA MET A 1 1.06 2.68 20.95
C MET A 1 1.14 1.76 19.76
N ALA A 2 0.01 1.30 19.25
CA ALA A 2 0.02 0.44 18.06
C ALA A 2 0.43 1.22 16.82
N ALA A 3 1.11 0.56 15.88
CA ALA A 3 1.42 1.15 14.61
C ALA A 3 0.14 1.35 13.79
N GLY A 4 0.05 2.44 13.06
CA GLY A 4 -1.09 2.73 12.19
C GLY A 4 -1.10 1.85 10.95
N LYS A 5 -2.19 1.92 10.23
CA LYS A 5 -2.33 1.27 8.92
C LYS A 5 -1.91 2.24 7.82
N PHE A 6 -1.63 1.69 6.65
CA PHE A 6 -1.42 2.52 5.46
C PHE A 6 -2.78 2.87 4.86
N LEU A 7 -3.08 4.16 4.80
CA LEU A 7 -4.31 4.64 4.18
C LEU A 7 -4.21 4.53 2.66
N VAL A 8 -5.24 3.96 2.04
CA VAL A 8 -5.36 3.89 0.59
C VAL A 8 -6.55 4.74 0.18
N GLU A 9 -6.31 5.75 -0.63
CA GLU A 9 -7.37 6.54 -1.22
C GLU A 9 -7.79 5.90 -2.53
N LEU A 10 -9.10 5.82 -2.76
CA LEU A 10 -9.69 5.21 -3.93
C LEU A 10 -10.57 6.23 -4.64
N GLU A 11 -10.43 6.32 -5.95
CA GLU A 11 -11.18 7.26 -6.75
C GLU A 11 -11.67 6.58 -8.01
N HIS A 12 -12.92 6.84 -8.37
CA HIS A 12 -13.53 6.34 -9.60
C HIS A 12 -13.33 7.38 -10.70
N GLU A 13 -12.60 7.00 -11.73
CA GLU A 13 -12.30 7.90 -12.85
C GLU A 13 -13.47 7.99 -13.82
N ASP A 14 -13.51 9.07 -14.60
CA ASP A 14 -14.58 9.31 -15.55
C ASP A 14 -14.67 8.25 -16.64
N ASP A 15 -13.55 7.60 -16.96
CA ASP A 15 -13.50 6.53 -17.97
C ASP A 15 -13.92 5.16 -17.42
N GLY A 16 -14.35 5.10 -16.16
CA GLY A 16 -14.81 3.87 -15.52
C GLY A 16 -13.74 3.10 -14.78
N ARG A 17 -12.47 3.48 -14.89
CA ARG A 17 -11.42 2.84 -14.12
C ARG A 17 -11.42 3.35 -12.68
N TRP A 18 -10.84 2.55 -11.81
CA TRP A 18 -10.56 2.93 -10.44
C TRP A 18 -9.08 3.17 -10.27
N ILE A 19 -8.71 4.14 -9.44
CA ILE A 19 -7.33 4.37 -9.04
C ILE A 19 -7.24 4.22 -7.53
N ALA A 20 -6.18 3.55 -7.08
CA ALA A 20 -5.87 3.40 -5.65
C ALA A 20 -4.47 3.98 -5.41
N GLU A 21 -4.35 4.84 -4.40
CA GLU A 21 -3.08 5.45 -4.04
C GLU A 21 -2.80 5.22 -2.56
N VAL A 22 -1.59 4.76 -2.25
CA VAL A 22 -1.15 4.62 -0.87
C VAL A 22 -0.56 5.95 -0.44
N VAL A 23 -1.28 6.68 0.40
CA VAL A 23 -0.99 8.07 0.73
C VAL A 23 0.42 8.27 1.30
N ALA A 24 0.85 7.39 2.19
CA ALA A 24 2.16 7.50 2.85
C ALA A 24 3.34 7.07 1.97
N LEU A 25 3.09 6.51 0.79
CA LEU A 25 4.13 6.01 -0.11
C LEU A 25 4.02 6.73 -1.46
N PRO A 26 4.68 7.90 -1.63
CA PRO A 26 4.59 8.65 -2.87
C PRO A 26 4.93 7.80 -4.10
N GLY A 27 4.08 7.88 -5.13
CA GLY A 27 4.25 7.09 -6.35
C GLY A 27 3.68 5.69 -6.32
N VAL A 28 3.21 5.23 -5.16
CA VAL A 28 2.57 3.91 -5.05
C VAL A 28 1.09 4.06 -5.36
N MET A 29 0.74 3.80 -6.60
CA MET A 29 -0.64 3.87 -7.08
C MET A 29 -0.86 2.83 -8.17
N ALA A 30 -2.11 2.41 -8.34
CA ALA A 30 -2.47 1.41 -9.33
C ALA A 30 -3.88 1.66 -9.85
N TYR A 31 -4.12 1.26 -11.09
CA TYR A 31 -5.44 1.29 -11.70
C TYR A 31 -6.06 -0.10 -11.72
N GLY A 32 -7.37 -0.16 -11.74
CA GLY A 32 -8.10 -1.40 -11.90
C GLY A 32 -9.46 -1.14 -12.54
N ALA A 33 -10.05 -2.18 -13.11
CA ALA A 33 -11.39 -2.11 -13.69
C ALA A 33 -12.45 -2.03 -12.58
N THR A 34 -12.14 -2.53 -11.40
CA THR A 34 -13.01 -2.47 -10.22
C THR A 34 -12.24 -1.86 -9.06
N ARG A 35 -13.00 -1.42 -8.05
CA ARG A 35 -12.42 -0.89 -6.82
C ARG A 35 -11.50 -1.90 -6.15
N ASP A 36 -11.95 -3.15 -6.03
CA ASP A 36 -11.17 -4.20 -5.38
C ASP A 36 -9.91 -4.56 -6.17
N GLU A 37 -9.99 -4.54 -7.48
CA GLU A 37 -8.81 -4.78 -8.33
C GLU A 37 -7.75 -3.70 -8.15
N ALA A 38 -8.16 -2.43 -8.17
CA ALA A 38 -7.23 -1.31 -7.96
C ALA A 38 -6.59 -1.39 -6.57
N LEU A 39 -7.39 -1.68 -5.55
CA LEU A 39 -6.91 -1.82 -4.18
C LEU A 39 -5.88 -2.95 -4.07
N ALA A 40 -6.19 -4.14 -4.61
CA ALA A 40 -5.28 -5.28 -4.56
C ALA A 40 -3.95 -4.99 -5.26
N LYS A 41 -4.00 -4.35 -6.41
CA LYS A 41 -2.79 -3.99 -7.15
C LYS A 41 -1.94 -2.98 -6.40
N ALA A 42 -2.57 -1.99 -5.77
CA ALA A 42 -1.85 -1.01 -4.95
C ALA A 42 -1.21 -1.67 -3.73
N GLU A 43 -1.89 -2.61 -3.11
CA GLU A 43 -1.35 -3.36 -1.98
C GLU A 43 -0.12 -4.17 -2.38
N VAL A 44 -0.17 -4.86 -3.51
CA VAL A 44 0.99 -5.61 -4.02
C VAL A 44 2.18 -4.69 -4.25
N LEU A 45 1.94 -3.56 -4.91
CA LEU A 45 3.00 -2.59 -5.18
C LEU A 45 3.57 -2.02 -3.89
N ALA A 46 2.71 -1.67 -2.93
CA ALA A 46 3.12 -1.17 -1.63
C ALA A 46 4.02 -2.18 -0.90
N LEU A 47 3.61 -3.45 -0.88
CA LEU A 47 4.38 -4.50 -0.21
C LEU A 47 5.76 -4.68 -0.83
N ARG A 48 5.88 -4.57 -2.15
CA ARG A 48 7.18 -4.62 -2.84
C ARG A 48 8.08 -3.47 -2.44
N VAL A 49 7.53 -2.27 -2.38
CA VAL A 49 8.27 -1.07 -1.96
C VAL A 49 8.70 -1.20 -0.51
N LEU A 50 7.81 -1.65 0.36
CA LEU A 50 8.11 -1.81 1.78
C LEU A 50 9.16 -2.89 2.02
N ALA A 51 9.10 -3.99 1.28
CA ALA A 51 10.10 -5.04 1.35
C ALA A 51 11.49 -4.52 0.97
N ASP A 52 11.55 -3.72 -0.10
CA ASP A 52 12.81 -3.10 -0.54
C ASP A 52 13.40 -2.18 0.55
N ARG A 53 12.54 -1.36 1.16
CA ARG A 53 12.97 -0.46 2.23
C ARG A 53 13.49 -1.21 3.45
N LEU A 54 12.80 -2.29 3.83
CA LEU A 54 13.25 -3.14 4.94
C LEU A 54 14.61 -3.77 4.65
N GLU A 55 14.84 -4.23 3.43
CA GLU A 55 16.12 -4.80 3.01
C GLU A 55 17.27 -3.79 3.15
N HIS A 56 16.96 -2.51 2.95
CA HIS A 56 17.93 -1.43 3.10
C HIS A 56 18.04 -0.88 4.53
N GLY A 57 17.43 -1.56 5.48
CA GLY A 57 17.55 -1.24 6.90
C GLY A 57 16.60 -0.17 7.42
N GLU A 58 15.61 0.24 6.62
CA GLU A 58 14.63 1.23 7.07
C GLU A 58 13.64 0.60 8.04
N ALA A 59 13.34 1.29 9.14
CA ALA A 59 12.34 0.84 10.10
C ALA A 59 10.94 1.23 9.64
N ILE A 60 10.05 0.24 9.55
CA ILE A 60 8.67 0.46 9.15
C ILE A 60 7.75 -0.20 10.18
N PRO A 61 7.36 0.55 11.23
CA PRO A 61 6.57 -0.03 12.35
C PRO A 61 5.29 -0.75 11.93
N GLN A 62 4.59 -0.26 10.91
CA GLN A 62 3.35 -0.87 10.41
C GLN A 62 3.59 -2.28 9.87
N VAL A 63 4.75 -2.52 9.26
CA VAL A 63 5.13 -3.84 8.75
C VAL A 63 5.64 -4.71 9.87
N THR A 64 6.55 -4.17 10.68
CA THR A 64 7.14 -4.91 11.79
C THR A 64 6.09 -5.42 12.77
N SER A 65 5.03 -4.65 12.99
CA SER A 65 3.94 -5.03 13.89
C SER A 65 3.12 -6.24 13.42
N LEU A 66 3.30 -6.67 12.17
CA LEU A 66 2.65 -7.88 11.65
C LEU A 66 3.34 -9.16 12.13
N PHE A 67 4.54 -9.02 12.66
CA PHE A 67 5.37 -10.18 13.04
C PHE A 67 5.78 -10.10 14.50
N GLU A 68 5.78 -11.26 15.15
CA GLU A 68 6.19 -11.37 16.54
C GLU A 68 7.31 -12.38 16.63
N ALA A 69 8.44 -11.96 17.21
CA ALA A 69 9.55 -12.88 17.45
C ALA A 69 9.23 -13.78 18.63
N ALA A 70 9.43 -15.07 18.46
CA ALA A 70 9.21 -16.05 19.53
C ALA A 70 10.32 -16.00 20.59
#